data_0af12c3cdbd1636bb6da9f548d539e63
#
_entry.id   0af12c3cdbd1636bb6da9f548d539e63
#
_cell.length_a   1.000
_cell.length_b   1.000
_cell.length_c   1.000
_cell.angle_alpha   90.00
_cell.angle_beta   90.00
_cell.angle_gamma   90.00
#
_symmetry.space_group_name_H-M   'P 1'
#
loop_
_entity.id
_entity.type
_entity.pdbx_description
1 polymer ?
#
loop_
_entity_poly.entity_id
_entity_poly.type
_entity_poly.pdbx_seq_one_letter_code
_entity_poly.pdbx_strand_id
1 'polypeptide(L)'
;MKLNRTRRALLGGLLASVGTRAWRSAAAGSLPDLAPFRTPYKYGRLVLEKSGVAGSFDERSVDCPFVFTADGRFYMTYVGYDGTGYQTGLASSHDLIHWEREGLILGRDPADPIARYNMALMCILREDGLQSAGRLQKVNGRYLGTWHAYPNAGYEAGPAVIGLAWSTDLRHWQRTAPILRPEDGAPWEQGGLYKPYLVKSGGTYYLFYNAKNAVEKDWIEQTGVVTSRDLQTWTRYPGNPILPAGPPQGWDQRFASDPAVLRYKKWWVMYYYGLAANGRARDLLALGEDPYHFSKVPAIMIDVGPPGSIDEDYAHKPSVISHHGDLYHFYCAVGGKWPNDVRGISVARSRPWTTSIAG
;
A
#
# COMPACT_ATOMS: atom_id res chain seq x y z
N MET A 1 -52.52 -39.28 -43.96
CA MET A 1 -53.46 -38.39 -44.68
C MET A 1 -53.13 -36.95 -44.30
N LYS A 2 -52.64 -36.15 -45.34
CA LYS A 2 -52.53 -34.70 -45.44
C LYS A 2 -51.82 -33.93 -44.30
N LEU A 3 -50.55 -33.46 -44.45
CA LEU A 3 -50.09 -32.15 -44.94
C LEU A 3 -50.83 -30.90 -44.41
N ASN A 4 -50.13 -30.01 -43.69
CA ASN A 4 -49.96 -28.60 -44.04
C ASN A 4 -48.87 -27.95 -43.16
N ARG A 5 -47.80 -27.52 -43.70
CA ARG A 5 -47.24 -26.25 -44.21
C ARG A 5 -47.18 -25.09 -43.19
N THR A 6 -45.99 -24.75 -42.78
CA THR A 6 -45.28 -23.47 -42.82
C THR A 6 -45.83 -22.29 -42.01
N ARG A 7 -44.99 -21.84 -41.06
CA ARG A 7 -44.63 -20.41 -40.92
C ARG A 7 -43.20 -20.26 -40.35
N ARG A 8 -42.30 -19.78 -41.20
CA ARG A 8 -40.98 -19.24 -40.81
C ARG A 8 -41.24 -17.92 -40.09
N ALA A 9 -40.77 -17.77 -38.83
CA ALA A 9 -40.56 -16.50 -38.19
C ALA A 9 -39.05 -16.18 -38.20
N LEU A 10 -38.69 -15.11 -38.88
CA LEU A 10 -37.39 -14.50 -38.87
C LEU A 10 -37.14 -13.92 -37.47
N LEU A 11 -36.22 -14.51 -36.70
CA LEU A 11 -35.61 -13.88 -35.57
C LEU A 11 -34.34 -13.16 -36.06
N GLY A 12 -34.44 -11.84 -36.19
CA GLY A 12 -33.31 -10.96 -36.38
C GLY A 12 -32.41 -10.99 -35.14
N GLY A 13 -31.24 -11.57 -35.28
CA GLY A 13 -30.20 -11.54 -34.27
C GLY A 13 -29.61 -10.12 -34.16
N LEU A 14 -29.84 -9.45 -33.08
CA LEU A 14 -29.02 -8.34 -32.68
C LEU A 14 -27.67 -8.90 -32.16
N LEU A 15 -26.67 -8.83 -33.01
CA LEU A 15 -25.28 -8.99 -32.63
C LEU A 15 -24.90 -7.76 -31.79
N ALA A 16 -24.95 -7.90 -30.46
CA ALA A 16 -24.29 -7.00 -29.58
C ALA A 16 -22.77 -7.13 -29.82
N SER A 17 -22.19 -6.18 -30.52
CA SER A 17 -20.74 -6.05 -30.63
C SER A 17 -20.18 -5.77 -29.23
N VAL A 18 -19.64 -6.80 -28.58
CA VAL A 18 -18.73 -6.65 -27.45
C VAL A 18 -17.49 -5.96 -28.02
N GLY A 19 -17.47 -4.65 -27.87
CA GLY A 19 -16.30 -3.85 -28.21
C GLY A 19 -15.14 -4.29 -27.33
N THR A 20 -14.25 -5.10 -27.88
CA THR A 20 -12.90 -5.28 -27.35
C THR A 20 -12.25 -3.90 -27.34
N ARG A 21 -12.24 -3.24 -26.19
CA ARG A 21 -11.38 -2.09 -25.98
C ARG A 21 -9.96 -2.58 -26.14
N ALA A 22 -9.43 -2.42 -27.35
CA ALA A 22 -8.02 -2.55 -27.60
C ALA A 22 -7.28 -1.63 -26.61
N TRP A 23 -6.42 -2.20 -25.82
CA TRP A 23 -5.48 -1.47 -24.99
C TRP A 23 -4.72 -0.51 -25.89
N ARG A 24 -5.04 0.76 -25.82
CA ARG A 24 -4.17 1.77 -26.42
C ARG A 24 -2.86 1.70 -25.65
N SER A 25 -1.87 1.06 -26.26
CA SER A 25 -0.47 1.30 -25.96
C SER A 25 -0.29 2.80 -26.00
N ALA A 26 -0.13 3.44 -24.83
CA ALA A 26 0.31 4.82 -24.78
C ALA A 26 1.56 4.91 -25.64
N ALA A 27 1.63 5.88 -26.52
CA ALA A 27 2.78 6.13 -27.39
C ALA A 27 4.03 5.97 -26.53
N ALA A 28 4.95 5.10 -26.98
CA ALA A 28 6.19 4.78 -26.30
C ALA A 28 7.11 6.01 -26.24
N GLY A 29 6.79 6.96 -25.37
CA GLY A 29 7.75 7.88 -24.83
C GLY A 29 8.77 7.03 -24.08
N SER A 30 10.06 7.21 -24.37
CA SER A 30 11.13 6.51 -23.68
C SER A 30 10.92 6.66 -22.17
N LEU A 31 10.92 5.52 -21.44
CA LEU A 31 10.91 5.55 -19.98
C LEU A 31 12.03 6.48 -19.50
N PRO A 32 11.80 7.26 -18.44
CA PRO A 32 12.87 8.08 -17.89
C PRO A 32 14.01 7.18 -17.39
N ASP A 33 15.19 7.78 -17.18
CA ASP A 33 16.25 7.12 -16.44
C ASP A 33 15.69 6.64 -15.09
N LEU A 34 15.86 5.35 -14.79
CA LEU A 34 15.33 4.72 -13.58
C LEU A 34 16.28 4.86 -12.38
N ALA A 35 17.52 5.32 -12.58
CA ALA A 35 18.49 5.46 -11.50
C ALA A 35 17.97 6.28 -10.30
N PRO A 36 17.22 7.40 -10.50
CA PRO A 36 16.68 8.19 -9.38
C PRO A 36 15.66 7.46 -8.50
N PHE A 37 15.09 6.34 -8.97
CA PHE A 37 14.05 5.58 -8.25
C PHE A 37 14.57 4.33 -7.58
N ARG A 38 15.84 3.97 -7.79
CA ARG A 38 16.41 2.69 -7.36
C ARG A 38 17.11 2.77 -6.02
N THR A 39 16.93 1.70 -5.24
CA THR A 39 17.60 1.47 -3.96
C THR A 39 18.20 0.05 -3.94
N PRO A 40 19.25 -0.22 -4.74
CA PRO A 40 19.74 -1.59 -4.95
C PRO A 40 20.49 -2.18 -3.76
N TYR A 41 20.81 -1.38 -2.74
CA TYR A 41 21.64 -1.81 -1.63
C TYR A 41 20.79 -2.11 -0.41
N LYS A 42 20.37 -3.35 -0.26
CA LYS A 42 19.63 -3.83 0.93
C LYS A 42 20.54 -3.81 2.17
N TYR A 43 19.95 -3.47 3.30
CA TYR A 43 20.66 -3.55 4.60
C TYR A 43 20.91 -5.00 5.02
N GLY A 44 20.01 -5.91 4.61
CA GLY A 44 20.14 -7.35 4.84
C GLY A 44 19.80 -7.80 6.26
N ARG A 45 19.31 -6.89 7.13
CA ARG A 45 18.85 -7.16 8.48
C ARG A 45 17.53 -6.43 8.72
N LEU A 46 16.77 -6.86 9.72
CA LEU A 46 15.61 -6.10 10.17
C LEU A 46 16.08 -4.84 10.92
N VAL A 47 15.39 -3.72 10.67
CA VAL A 47 15.56 -2.47 11.44
C VAL A 47 14.47 -2.35 12.50
N LEU A 48 13.33 -3.05 12.32
CA LEU A 48 12.28 -3.22 13.31
C LEU A 48 11.72 -4.64 13.18
N GLU A 49 11.74 -5.39 14.27
CA GLU A 49 11.19 -6.75 14.33
C GLU A 49 10.06 -6.83 15.37
N LYS A 50 9.44 -7.99 15.54
CA LYS A 50 8.48 -8.25 16.64
C LYS A 50 9.10 -7.91 17.99
N SER A 51 8.28 -7.45 18.95
CA SER A 51 8.78 -7.18 20.31
C SER A 51 9.08 -8.47 21.07
N GLY A 52 8.33 -9.55 20.81
CA GLY A 52 8.39 -10.77 21.57
C GLY A 52 7.90 -10.63 23.02
N VAL A 53 7.38 -9.45 23.38
CA VAL A 53 6.87 -9.18 24.73
C VAL A 53 5.43 -9.66 24.83
N ALA A 54 5.18 -10.61 25.72
CA ALA A 54 3.84 -11.18 25.90
C ALA A 54 2.80 -10.10 26.22
N GLY A 55 1.68 -10.12 25.48
CA GLY A 55 0.60 -9.15 25.61
C GLY A 55 0.84 -7.81 24.93
N SER A 56 2.00 -7.58 24.33
CA SER A 56 2.26 -6.40 23.51
C SER A 56 1.50 -6.50 22.17
N PHE A 57 1.09 -5.37 21.64
CA PHE A 57 0.35 -5.31 20.36
C PHE A 57 1.19 -5.77 19.15
N ASP A 58 2.52 -5.83 19.29
CA ASP A 58 3.49 -6.23 18.27
C ASP A 58 4.30 -7.49 18.71
N GLU A 59 3.71 -8.29 19.60
CA GLU A 59 4.34 -9.51 20.15
C GLU A 59 4.81 -10.48 19.08
N ARG A 60 4.01 -10.67 17.99
CA ARG A 60 4.23 -11.75 17.02
C ARG A 60 4.84 -11.30 15.71
N SER A 61 4.47 -10.12 15.21
CA SER A 61 5.06 -9.57 14.00
C SER A 61 4.85 -8.06 13.88
N VAL A 62 5.65 -7.42 13.03
CA VAL A 62 5.47 -6.02 12.59
C VAL A 62 5.44 -5.95 11.07
N ASP A 63 4.73 -4.95 10.52
CA ASP A 63 4.44 -4.83 9.11
C ASP A 63 4.15 -3.38 8.72
N CYS A 64 3.98 -3.09 7.42
CA CYS A 64 3.47 -1.83 6.87
C CYS A 64 4.19 -0.58 7.42
N PRO A 65 5.47 -0.39 7.14
CA PRO A 65 6.18 0.82 7.54
C PRO A 65 5.63 2.05 6.83
N PHE A 66 5.50 3.16 7.56
CA PHE A 66 5.32 4.48 6.97
C PHE A 66 6.27 5.46 7.66
N VAL A 67 7.30 5.89 6.94
CA VAL A 67 8.40 6.69 7.48
C VAL A 67 8.24 8.16 7.12
N PHE A 68 8.51 9.05 8.08
CA PHE A 68 8.36 10.50 7.93
C PHE A 68 9.30 11.24 8.87
N THR A 69 9.40 12.58 8.72
CA THR A 69 10.12 13.44 9.65
C THR A 69 9.19 14.43 10.34
N ALA A 70 9.41 14.63 11.63
CA ALA A 70 8.80 15.67 12.44
C ALA A 70 9.82 16.12 13.48
N ASP A 71 9.82 17.42 13.82
CA ASP A 71 10.65 18.00 14.89
C ASP A 71 12.14 17.60 14.83
N GLY A 72 12.68 17.47 13.60
CA GLY A 72 14.10 17.15 13.38
C GLY A 72 14.47 15.68 13.58
N ARG A 73 13.51 14.79 13.80
CA ARG A 73 13.69 13.34 14.02
C ARG A 73 12.92 12.53 12.98
N PHE A 74 13.39 11.32 12.70
CA PHE A 74 12.66 10.35 11.89
C PHE A 74 11.68 9.58 12.77
N TYR A 75 10.51 9.31 12.21
CA TYR A 75 9.47 8.49 12.81
C TYR A 75 8.99 7.44 11.81
N MET A 76 8.50 6.33 12.35
CA MET A 76 7.86 5.27 11.59
C MET A 76 6.56 4.89 12.31
N THR A 77 5.40 5.04 11.64
CA THR A 77 4.26 4.22 12.05
C THR A 77 4.41 2.83 11.46
N TYR A 78 4.03 1.83 12.22
CA TYR A 78 4.05 0.42 11.80
C TYR A 78 2.84 -0.31 12.36
N VAL A 79 2.48 -1.39 11.71
CA VAL A 79 1.41 -2.27 12.17
C VAL A 79 2.03 -3.40 12.98
N GLY A 80 1.58 -3.57 14.22
CA GLY A 80 1.90 -4.71 15.06
C GLY A 80 0.78 -5.74 15.05
N TYR A 81 1.11 -7.02 15.18
CA TYR A 81 0.18 -8.13 15.28
C TYR A 81 0.45 -8.97 16.52
N ASP A 82 -0.58 -9.19 17.33
CA ASP A 82 -0.53 -9.90 18.61
C ASP A 82 -1.17 -11.32 18.57
N GLY A 83 -1.64 -11.74 17.38
CA GLY A 83 -2.36 -12.99 17.20
C GLY A 83 -3.88 -12.82 17.12
N THR A 84 -4.42 -11.67 17.49
CA THR A 84 -5.84 -11.34 17.37
C THR A 84 -6.11 -10.46 16.16
N GLY A 85 -5.27 -9.44 15.95
CA GLY A 85 -5.42 -8.50 14.85
C GLY A 85 -4.42 -7.35 14.93
N TYR A 86 -4.57 -6.41 14.00
CA TYR A 86 -3.65 -5.27 13.85
C TYR A 86 -3.90 -4.17 14.85
N GLN A 87 -2.80 -3.53 15.27
CA GLN A 87 -2.80 -2.23 15.95
C GLN A 87 -1.60 -1.42 15.46
N THR A 88 -1.62 -0.10 15.63
CA THR A 88 -0.59 0.78 15.10
C THR A 88 0.34 1.29 16.17
N GLY A 89 1.64 1.06 15.99
CA GLY A 89 2.71 1.60 16.83
C GLY A 89 3.44 2.76 16.17
N LEU A 90 4.21 3.47 16.98
CA LEU A 90 5.15 4.50 16.59
C LEU A 90 6.56 4.09 17.04
N ALA A 91 7.53 4.30 16.18
CA ALA A 91 8.94 4.23 16.51
C ALA A 91 9.65 5.49 16.01
N SER A 92 10.79 5.82 16.62
CA SER A 92 11.61 6.98 16.23
C SER A 92 13.07 6.60 16.03
N SER A 93 13.77 7.37 15.21
CA SER A 93 15.18 7.14 14.86
C SER A 93 15.90 8.46 14.59
N HIS A 94 17.24 8.45 14.82
CA HIS A 94 18.12 9.53 14.39
C HIS A 94 18.84 9.24 13.07
N ASP A 95 18.90 7.96 12.65
CA ASP A 95 19.76 7.52 11.54
C ASP A 95 19.06 6.61 10.51
N LEU A 96 17.75 6.33 10.68
CA LEU A 96 16.93 5.46 9.83
C LEU A 96 17.26 3.96 9.94
N ILE A 97 18.17 3.57 10.83
CA ILE A 97 18.61 2.18 11.04
C ILE A 97 18.26 1.70 12.46
N HIS A 98 18.58 2.52 13.46
CA HIS A 98 18.29 2.19 14.85
C HIS A 98 16.98 2.85 15.27
N TRP A 99 15.96 2.01 15.56
CA TRP A 99 14.62 2.45 15.87
C TRP A 99 14.25 2.15 17.31
N GLU A 100 13.77 3.16 18.02
CA GLU A 100 13.24 3.09 19.38
C GLU A 100 11.72 3.07 19.34
N ARG A 101 11.08 2.04 19.96
CA ARG A 101 9.62 1.98 20.09
C ARG A 101 9.11 3.06 21.03
N GLU A 102 8.14 3.83 20.54
CA GLU A 102 7.43 4.82 21.37
C GLU A 102 6.07 4.30 21.88
N GLY A 103 5.65 3.11 21.44
CA GLY A 103 4.45 2.43 21.90
C GLY A 103 3.28 2.49 20.93
N LEU A 104 2.12 2.05 21.42
CA LEU A 104 0.84 2.01 20.70
C LEU A 104 0.29 3.43 20.57
N ILE A 105 -0.13 3.82 19.35
CA ILE A 105 -0.72 5.13 19.07
C ILE A 105 -2.17 5.08 18.57
N LEU A 106 -2.57 3.96 17.95
CA LEU A 106 -3.95 3.73 17.51
C LEU A 106 -4.30 2.26 17.68
N GLY A 107 -5.06 1.97 18.73
CA GLY A 107 -5.44 0.62 19.11
C GLY A 107 -6.83 0.21 18.62
N ARG A 108 -7.12 -1.07 18.82
CA ARG A 108 -8.45 -1.65 18.68
C ARG A 108 -9.41 -1.07 19.72
N ASP A 109 -10.69 -1.07 19.37
CA ASP A 109 -11.78 -0.74 20.28
C ASP A 109 -12.79 -1.90 20.28
N PRO A 110 -12.85 -2.72 21.34
CA PRO A 110 -13.75 -3.86 21.42
C PRO A 110 -15.24 -3.50 21.32
N ALA A 111 -15.60 -2.25 21.64
CA ALA A 111 -16.98 -1.74 21.55
C ALA A 111 -17.35 -1.29 20.14
N ASP A 112 -16.36 -0.99 19.28
CA ASP A 112 -16.61 -0.55 17.90
C ASP A 112 -16.61 -1.77 16.95
N PRO A 113 -17.73 -2.10 16.30
CA PRO A 113 -17.82 -3.23 15.38
C PRO A 113 -16.83 -3.14 14.20
N ILE A 114 -16.36 -1.93 13.84
CA ILE A 114 -15.41 -1.70 12.74
C ILE A 114 -13.97 -1.93 13.21
N ALA A 115 -13.63 -1.42 14.40
CA ALA A 115 -12.26 -1.42 14.93
C ALA A 115 -12.00 -2.50 16.00
N ARG A 116 -12.94 -3.42 16.19
CA ARG A 116 -12.90 -4.44 17.25
C ARG A 116 -11.64 -5.31 17.20
N TYR A 117 -11.20 -5.66 16.02
CA TYR A 117 -10.10 -6.61 15.82
C TYR A 117 -8.86 -5.97 15.20
N ASN A 118 -9.05 -5.04 14.28
CA ASN A 118 -7.94 -4.49 13.50
C ASN A 118 -8.05 -2.99 13.38
N MET A 119 -6.92 -2.28 13.56
CA MET A 119 -6.82 -0.84 13.38
C MET A 119 -5.43 -0.45 12.88
N ALA A 120 -5.35 -0.02 11.64
CA ALA A 120 -4.10 0.35 11.00
C ALA A 120 -4.11 1.82 10.52
N LEU A 121 -3.28 2.68 11.11
CA LEU A 121 -2.96 4.00 10.59
C LEU A 121 -1.87 3.85 9.53
N MET A 122 -2.21 4.10 8.27
CA MET A 122 -1.35 3.72 7.16
C MET A 122 -0.49 4.84 6.61
N CYS A 123 -1.01 6.05 6.61
CA CYS A 123 -0.34 7.20 6.04
C CYS A 123 -0.69 8.44 6.84
N ILE A 124 0.26 9.35 6.99
CA ILE A 124 0.04 10.70 7.53
C ILE A 124 0.43 11.68 6.42
N LEU A 125 -0.37 12.71 6.20
CA LEU A 125 -0.11 13.70 5.15
C LEU A 125 1.27 14.33 5.34
N ARG A 126 2.13 14.19 4.33
CA ARG A 126 3.51 14.68 4.34
C ARG A 126 3.90 15.31 3.00
N GLU A 127 5.07 15.91 2.93
CA GLU A 127 5.70 16.26 1.66
C GLU A 127 5.87 15.00 0.81
N ASP A 128 5.45 15.08 -0.44
CA ASP A 128 5.38 13.96 -1.38
C ASP A 128 6.53 13.95 -2.41
N GLY A 129 7.49 14.87 -2.31
CA GLY A 129 8.65 14.88 -3.19
C GLY A 129 9.54 13.64 -2.97
N LEU A 130 9.94 12.94 -4.05
CA LEU A 130 10.85 11.79 -3.98
C LEU A 130 12.18 12.15 -3.27
N GLN A 131 12.60 13.40 -3.40
CA GLN A 131 13.82 13.91 -2.76
C GLN A 131 13.56 14.58 -1.40
N SER A 132 12.35 14.48 -0.88
CA SER A 132 11.99 14.97 0.45
C SER A 132 12.27 13.94 1.53
N ALA A 133 12.61 14.42 2.72
CA ALA A 133 12.67 13.60 3.94
C ALA A 133 11.26 13.22 4.48
N GLY A 134 10.19 13.50 3.73
CA GLY A 134 8.83 13.18 4.14
C GLY A 134 8.36 14.00 5.35
N ARG A 135 8.64 15.29 5.38
CA ARG A 135 8.20 16.19 6.47
C ARG A 135 6.68 16.24 6.52
N LEU A 136 6.12 16.07 7.72
CA LEU A 136 4.68 16.11 7.91
C LEU A 136 4.09 17.50 7.62
N GLN A 137 2.89 17.48 7.06
CA GLN A 137 2.08 18.65 6.81
C GLN A 137 0.87 18.68 7.75
N LYS A 138 0.52 19.86 8.24
CA LYS A 138 -0.69 20.06 9.04
C LYS A 138 -1.82 20.64 8.22
N VAL A 139 -3.02 20.21 8.50
CA VAL A 139 -4.27 20.78 7.99
C VAL A 139 -5.01 21.38 9.17
N ASN A 140 -5.25 22.69 9.12
CA ASN A 140 -5.88 23.44 10.23
C ASN A 140 -5.20 23.17 11.59
N GLY A 141 -3.86 23.17 11.61
CA GLY A 141 -3.06 23.00 12.82
C GLY A 141 -2.92 21.54 13.31
N ARG A 142 -3.56 20.56 12.68
CA ARG A 142 -3.54 19.15 13.06
C ARG A 142 -2.88 18.27 12.00
N TYR A 143 -2.30 17.17 12.42
CA TYR A 143 -1.88 16.09 11.53
C TYR A 143 -3.10 15.33 11.02
N LEU A 144 -3.10 14.99 9.74
CA LEU A 144 -4.14 14.23 9.07
C LEU A 144 -3.57 12.87 8.67
N GLY A 145 -4.13 11.81 9.22
CA GLY A 145 -3.81 10.43 8.88
C GLY A 145 -4.98 9.72 8.19
N THR A 146 -4.66 8.58 7.58
CA THR A 146 -5.63 7.67 6.98
C THR A 146 -5.53 6.31 7.65
N TRP A 147 -6.66 5.68 7.90
CA TRP A 147 -6.72 4.37 8.53
C TRP A 147 -7.57 3.39 7.73
N HIS A 148 -7.31 2.10 7.93
CA HIS A 148 -8.24 1.04 7.57
C HIS A 148 -8.43 0.07 8.74
N ALA A 149 -9.55 -0.64 8.72
CA ALA A 149 -9.85 -1.65 9.72
C ALA A 149 -10.57 -2.85 9.09
N TYR A 150 -10.14 -4.05 9.46
CA TYR A 150 -10.81 -5.29 9.09
C TYR A 150 -11.79 -5.69 10.21
N PRO A 151 -13.01 -6.10 9.86
CA PRO A 151 -14.07 -6.33 10.86
C PRO A 151 -13.94 -7.65 11.63
N ASN A 152 -13.15 -8.60 11.16
CA ASN A 152 -13.04 -9.94 11.74
C ASN A 152 -11.70 -10.16 12.45
N ALA A 153 -11.69 -11.12 13.40
CA ALA A 153 -10.45 -11.55 14.05
C ALA A 153 -9.52 -12.25 13.06
N GLY A 154 -8.24 -12.01 13.21
CA GLY A 154 -7.18 -12.60 12.38
C GLY A 154 -6.43 -11.56 11.55
N TYR A 155 -5.48 -12.08 10.78
CA TYR A 155 -4.65 -11.29 9.91
C TYR A 155 -5.43 -10.93 8.62
N GLU A 156 -5.79 -9.63 8.43
CA GLU A 156 -6.50 -9.12 7.25
C GLU A 156 -7.84 -9.83 6.95
N ALA A 157 -8.64 -10.09 8.00
CA ALA A 157 -9.87 -10.86 7.88
C ALA A 157 -11.11 -9.98 7.68
N GLY A 158 -11.87 -10.27 6.64
CA GLY A 158 -13.14 -9.61 6.28
C GLY A 158 -12.98 -8.40 5.37
N PRO A 159 -14.12 -7.75 4.99
CA PRO A 159 -14.12 -6.59 4.12
C PRO A 159 -13.74 -5.32 4.89
N ALA A 160 -12.50 -4.86 4.70
CA ALA A 160 -12.01 -3.65 5.37
C ALA A 160 -12.63 -2.37 4.81
N VAL A 161 -12.67 -1.35 5.66
CA VAL A 161 -13.12 0.02 5.36
C VAL A 161 -12.00 1.01 5.58
N ILE A 162 -12.10 2.19 4.97
CA ILE A 162 -11.10 3.27 5.07
C ILE A 162 -11.73 4.51 5.72
N GLY A 163 -10.97 5.19 6.58
CA GLY A 163 -11.34 6.47 7.19
C GLY A 163 -10.17 7.40 7.40
N LEU A 164 -10.44 8.56 7.96
CA LEU A 164 -9.46 9.57 8.34
C LEU A 164 -9.24 9.57 9.85
N ALA A 165 -8.07 10.05 10.26
CA ALA A 165 -7.75 10.28 11.67
C ALA A 165 -7.00 11.61 11.85
N TRP A 166 -7.17 12.24 13.01
CA TRP A 166 -6.60 13.54 13.35
C TRP A 166 -5.79 13.45 14.64
N SER A 167 -4.65 14.12 14.67
CA SER A 167 -3.82 14.23 15.87
C SER A 167 -3.19 15.61 15.96
N THR A 168 -2.88 16.05 17.18
CA THR A 168 -2.07 17.26 17.44
C THR A 168 -0.64 16.92 17.81
N ASP A 169 -0.37 15.69 18.24
CA ASP A 169 0.89 15.25 18.87
C ASP A 169 1.49 13.95 18.33
N LEU A 170 0.87 13.34 17.30
CA LEU A 170 1.24 12.06 16.68
C LEU A 170 1.05 10.82 17.57
N ARG A 171 0.67 10.99 18.84
CA ARG A 171 0.49 9.89 19.79
C ARG A 171 -0.96 9.58 20.07
N HIS A 172 -1.81 10.61 20.05
CA HIS A 172 -3.25 10.46 20.29
C HIS A 172 -4.00 10.78 18.99
N TRP A 173 -4.72 9.79 18.47
CA TRP A 173 -5.43 9.89 17.20
C TRP A 173 -6.94 9.77 17.39
N GLN A 174 -7.67 10.72 16.82
CA GLN A 174 -9.13 10.72 16.79
C GLN A 174 -9.60 10.29 15.41
N ARG A 175 -10.26 9.14 15.32
CA ARG A 175 -10.81 8.58 14.07
C ARG A 175 -12.09 9.31 13.66
N THR A 176 -12.32 9.44 12.35
CA THR A 176 -13.63 9.74 11.78
C THR A 176 -14.43 8.43 11.57
N ALA A 177 -15.71 8.55 11.23
CA ALA A 177 -16.41 7.45 10.58
C ALA A 177 -15.71 7.06 9.26
N PRO A 178 -15.92 5.83 8.75
CA PRO A 178 -15.41 5.44 7.42
C PRO A 178 -15.88 6.40 6.33
N ILE A 179 -14.94 6.78 5.46
CA ILE A 179 -15.19 7.60 4.27
C ILE A 179 -15.36 6.76 3.00
N LEU A 180 -14.84 5.53 3.03
CA LEU A 180 -14.98 4.56 1.93
C LEU A 180 -15.38 3.20 2.49
N ARG A 181 -16.39 2.61 1.85
CA ARG A 181 -16.90 1.28 2.17
C ARG A 181 -16.91 0.41 0.92
N PRO A 182 -16.62 -0.90 1.03
CA PRO A 182 -16.60 -1.81 -0.11
C PRO A 182 -17.98 -1.98 -0.77
N GLU A 183 -19.07 -1.96 0.01
CA GLU A 183 -20.44 -2.07 -0.49
C GLU A 183 -20.86 -0.93 -1.41
N ASP A 184 -20.24 0.24 -1.30
CA ASP A 184 -20.50 1.42 -2.14
C ASP A 184 -19.65 1.41 -3.43
N GLY A 185 -18.80 0.40 -3.61
CA GLY A 185 -17.82 0.30 -4.68
C GLY A 185 -18.22 -0.64 -5.83
N ALA A 186 -17.40 -0.66 -6.86
CA ALA A 186 -17.51 -1.59 -7.98
C ALA A 186 -17.16 -3.03 -7.55
N PRO A 187 -17.47 -4.07 -8.35
CA PRO A 187 -17.21 -5.47 -7.97
C PRO A 187 -15.78 -5.79 -7.55
N TRP A 188 -14.79 -5.08 -8.10
CA TRP A 188 -13.38 -5.26 -7.74
C TRP A 188 -13.01 -4.73 -6.35
N GLU A 189 -13.89 -3.94 -5.71
CA GLU A 189 -13.72 -3.33 -4.38
C GLU A 189 -14.45 -4.10 -3.27
N GLN A 190 -15.43 -4.95 -3.61
CA GLN A 190 -16.40 -5.50 -2.66
C GLN A 190 -15.82 -6.49 -1.65
N GLY A 191 -14.62 -7.00 -1.86
CA GLY A 191 -13.90 -7.83 -0.89
C GLY A 191 -13.21 -7.03 0.22
N GLY A 192 -13.12 -5.69 0.09
CA GLY A 192 -12.52 -4.80 1.09
C GLY A 192 -11.63 -3.73 0.48
N LEU A 193 -11.51 -2.61 1.21
CA LEU A 193 -10.70 -1.44 0.87
C LEU A 193 -9.68 -1.21 1.98
N TYR A 194 -8.39 -1.09 1.64
CA TYR A 194 -7.32 -0.98 2.63
C TYR A 194 -6.07 -0.29 2.09
N LYS A 195 -5.05 -0.12 2.95
CA LYS A 195 -3.77 0.53 2.62
C LYS A 195 -3.93 1.92 1.98
N PRO A 196 -4.71 2.83 2.58
CA PRO A 196 -4.88 4.17 2.03
C PRO A 196 -3.59 4.98 2.10
N TYR A 197 -3.25 5.66 0.98
CA TYR A 197 -2.11 6.58 0.89
C TYR A 197 -2.59 7.95 0.40
N LEU A 198 -2.35 8.99 1.20
CA LEU A 198 -2.89 10.34 0.98
C LEU A 198 -1.82 11.30 0.45
N VAL A 199 -2.12 11.96 -0.66
CA VAL A 199 -1.32 13.03 -1.26
C VAL A 199 -2.18 14.27 -1.44
N LYS A 200 -1.62 15.46 -1.22
CA LYS A 200 -2.28 16.74 -1.49
C LYS A 200 -1.56 17.47 -2.61
N SER A 201 -2.25 17.77 -3.70
CA SER A 201 -1.69 18.52 -4.82
C SER A 201 -2.72 19.46 -5.42
N GLY A 202 -2.34 20.72 -5.70
CA GLY A 202 -3.21 21.69 -6.35
C GLY A 202 -4.55 21.94 -5.62
N GLY A 203 -4.57 21.87 -4.29
CA GLY A 203 -5.79 22.04 -3.49
C GLY A 203 -6.71 20.81 -3.44
N THR A 204 -6.35 19.71 -4.10
CA THR A 204 -7.07 18.45 -4.10
C THR A 204 -6.32 17.42 -3.27
N TYR A 205 -7.05 16.64 -2.49
CA TYR A 205 -6.58 15.45 -1.79
C TYR A 205 -6.84 14.24 -2.68
N TYR A 206 -5.81 13.45 -2.90
CA TYR A 206 -5.84 12.19 -3.64
C TYR A 206 -5.59 11.07 -2.64
N LEU A 207 -6.56 10.20 -2.46
CA LEU A 207 -6.44 9.01 -1.62
C LEU A 207 -6.34 7.79 -2.52
N PHE A 208 -5.13 7.27 -2.65
CA PHE A 208 -4.86 5.99 -3.31
C PHE A 208 -5.14 4.86 -2.32
N TYR A 209 -5.70 3.75 -2.79
CA TYR A 209 -6.08 2.64 -1.92
C TYR A 209 -6.04 1.32 -2.66
N ASN A 210 -5.82 0.26 -1.90
CA ASN A 210 -6.04 -1.08 -2.39
C ASN A 210 -7.49 -1.48 -2.28
N ALA A 211 -7.91 -2.32 -3.20
CA ALA A 211 -9.15 -3.05 -3.08
C ALA A 211 -8.99 -4.49 -3.58
N LYS A 212 -9.79 -5.39 -3.03
CA LYS A 212 -9.89 -6.78 -3.48
C LYS A 212 -11.32 -7.12 -3.88
N ASN A 213 -11.46 -8.03 -4.84
CA ASN A 213 -12.76 -8.59 -5.20
C ASN A 213 -13.26 -9.57 -4.11
N ALA A 214 -14.58 -9.77 -4.07
CA ALA A 214 -15.24 -10.59 -3.06
C ALA A 214 -15.23 -12.08 -3.44
N VAL A 215 -14.05 -12.68 -3.59
CA VAL A 215 -13.89 -14.13 -3.81
C VAL A 215 -13.08 -14.74 -2.66
N GLU A 216 -13.42 -15.96 -2.26
CA GLU A 216 -12.77 -16.62 -1.12
C GLU A 216 -11.32 -17.02 -1.40
N LYS A 217 -11.05 -17.49 -2.61
CA LYS A 217 -9.73 -17.96 -3.02
C LYS A 217 -9.26 -17.22 -4.25
N ASP A 218 -7.97 -17.03 -4.34
CA ASP A 218 -7.31 -16.41 -5.49
C ASP A 218 -7.84 -15.01 -5.83
N TRP A 219 -8.25 -14.27 -4.80
CA TRP A 219 -8.68 -12.88 -4.98
C TRP A 219 -7.59 -12.04 -5.65
N ILE A 220 -8.04 -11.04 -6.37
CA ILE A 220 -7.19 -10.07 -7.06
C ILE A 220 -7.21 -8.76 -6.29
N GLU A 221 -6.03 -8.19 -6.08
CA GLU A 221 -5.88 -6.85 -5.49
C GLU A 221 -5.40 -5.85 -6.54
N GLN A 222 -6.04 -4.69 -6.52
CA GLN A 222 -5.76 -3.61 -7.47
C GLN A 222 -5.79 -2.27 -6.75
N THR A 223 -5.15 -1.27 -7.35
CA THR A 223 -5.10 0.08 -6.75
C THR A 223 -6.09 1.01 -7.45
N GLY A 224 -6.86 1.73 -6.65
CA GLY A 224 -7.75 2.81 -7.08
C GLY A 224 -7.39 4.16 -6.49
N VAL A 225 -8.13 5.18 -6.90
CA VAL A 225 -8.01 6.54 -6.36
C VAL A 225 -9.37 7.18 -6.18
N VAL A 226 -9.53 7.90 -5.07
CA VAL A 226 -10.62 8.85 -4.83
C VAL A 226 -10.06 10.22 -4.54
N THR A 227 -10.86 11.25 -4.79
CA THR A 227 -10.44 12.64 -4.60
C THR A 227 -11.43 13.40 -3.72
N SER A 228 -10.90 14.40 -3.00
CA SER A 228 -11.68 15.35 -2.22
C SER A 228 -11.03 16.73 -2.24
N ARG A 229 -11.83 17.78 -2.07
CA ARG A 229 -11.36 19.15 -1.83
C ARG A 229 -11.61 19.62 -0.41
N ASP A 230 -12.48 18.96 0.30
CA ASP A 230 -12.99 19.35 1.62
C ASP A 230 -12.75 18.30 2.73
N LEU A 231 -12.23 17.10 2.37
CA LEU A 231 -12.05 15.94 3.24
C LEU A 231 -13.37 15.34 3.77
N GLN A 232 -14.50 15.78 3.26
CA GLN A 232 -15.84 15.30 3.62
C GLN A 232 -16.46 14.52 2.47
N THR A 233 -16.41 15.10 1.27
CA THR A 233 -16.95 14.49 0.05
C THR A 233 -15.83 13.84 -0.75
N TRP A 234 -15.94 12.52 -0.98
CA TRP A 234 -14.96 11.74 -1.71
C TRP A 234 -15.55 11.16 -2.98
N THR A 235 -14.90 11.40 -4.10
CA THR A 235 -15.36 10.96 -5.42
C THR A 235 -14.40 9.92 -5.98
N ARG A 236 -14.93 8.72 -6.30
CA ARG A 236 -14.18 7.68 -7.01
C ARG A 236 -13.88 8.11 -8.44
N TYR A 237 -12.64 7.90 -8.87
CA TYR A 237 -12.30 8.14 -10.27
C TYR A 237 -13.03 7.10 -11.15
N PRO A 238 -13.78 7.54 -12.19
CA PRO A 238 -14.56 6.63 -13.03
C PRO A 238 -13.73 5.59 -13.79
N GLY A 239 -12.42 5.86 -13.99
CA GLY A 239 -11.48 4.95 -14.63
C GLY A 239 -10.78 3.96 -13.69
N ASN A 240 -11.20 3.87 -12.41
CA ASN A 240 -10.65 2.87 -11.48
C ASN A 240 -10.90 1.43 -11.97
N PRO A 241 -9.98 0.48 -11.69
CA PRO A 241 -8.70 0.66 -10.99
C PRO A 241 -7.67 1.37 -11.86
N ILE A 242 -6.89 2.30 -11.27
CA ILE A 242 -5.81 3.02 -11.97
C ILE A 242 -4.54 2.18 -12.13
N LEU A 243 -4.37 1.17 -11.28
CA LEU A 243 -3.29 0.19 -11.39
C LEU A 243 -3.89 -1.22 -11.26
N PRO A 244 -4.35 -1.84 -12.35
CA PRO A 244 -4.88 -3.19 -12.33
C PRO A 244 -3.78 -4.23 -12.09
N ALA A 245 -4.17 -5.42 -11.63
CA ALA A 245 -3.28 -6.57 -11.57
C ALA A 245 -2.65 -6.86 -12.94
N GLY A 246 -1.48 -7.47 -12.96
CA GLY A 246 -0.69 -7.70 -14.15
C GLY A 246 -1.17 -8.91 -14.98
N PRO A 247 -0.53 -9.13 -16.14
CA PRO A 247 -0.83 -10.26 -16.99
C PRO A 247 -0.35 -11.58 -16.35
N PRO A 248 -0.80 -12.72 -16.87
CA PRO A 248 -0.27 -14.03 -16.50
C PRO A 248 1.26 -14.06 -16.56
N GLN A 249 1.89 -14.66 -15.54
CA GLN A 249 3.34 -14.72 -15.33
C GLN A 249 4.01 -13.37 -14.99
N GLY A 250 3.24 -12.29 -14.85
CA GLY A 250 3.74 -11.02 -14.33
C GLY A 250 4.07 -11.09 -12.84
N TRP A 251 4.93 -10.17 -12.40
CA TRP A 251 5.30 -10.07 -10.97
C TRP A 251 4.15 -9.61 -10.08
N ASP A 252 3.12 -9.03 -10.66
CA ASP A 252 1.92 -8.51 -10.02
C ASP A 252 0.62 -9.13 -10.59
N GLN A 253 0.71 -10.38 -11.05
CA GLN A 253 -0.41 -11.11 -11.65
C GLN A 253 -1.62 -11.19 -10.71
N ARG A 254 -1.39 -11.30 -9.41
CA ARG A 254 -2.44 -11.38 -8.39
C ARG A 254 -2.69 -10.03 -7.72
N PHE A 255 -1.63 -9.34 -7.30
CA PHE A 255 -1.74 -8.09 -6.57
C PHE A 255 -0.91 -6.99 -7.23
N ALA A 256 -1.52 -5.82 -7.40
CA ALA A 256 -0.89 -4.54 -7.65
C ALA A 256 -1.35 -3.60 -6.53
N SER A 257 -0.62 -3.60 -5.41
CA SER A 257 -1.11 -3.25 -4.07
C SER A 257 -0.17 -2.32 -3.30
N ASP A 258 -0.66 -1.79 -2.17
CA ASP A 258 0.06 -0.95 -1.20
C ASP A 258 0.79 0.24 -1.85
N PRO A 259 0.06 1.16 -2.49
CA PRO A 259 0.66 2.28 -3.18
C PRO A 259 1.37 3.24 -2.22
N ALA A 260 2.63 3.58 -2.52
CA ALA A 260 3.36 4.70 -1.93
C ALA A 260 3.63 5.73 -3.04
N VAL A 261 2.89 6.84 -3.00
CA VAL A 261 2.85 7.78 -4.13
C VAL A 261 3.65 9.03 -3.82
N LEU A 262 4.63 9.32 -4.67
CA LEU A 262 5.56 10.44 -4.55
C LEU A 262 5.58 11.25 -5.85
N ARG A 263 6.28 12.40 -5.82
CA ARG A 263 6.45 13.29 -6.96
C ARG A 263 7.93 13.44 -7.32
N TYR A 264 8.24 13.32 -8.60
CA TYR A 264 9.59 13.59 -9.10
C TYR A 264 9.55 14.30 -10.45
N LYS A 265 9.96 15.56 -10.51
CA LYS A 265 9.83 16.40 -11.70
C LYS A 265 8.38 16.44 -12.17
N LYS A 266 8.10 16.02 -13.41
CA LYS A 266 6.73 15.91 -13.95
C LYS A 266 5.99 14.63 -13.53
N TRP A 267 6.69 13.64 -12.93
CA TRP A 267 6.16 12.32 -12.69
C TRP A 267 5.43 12.21 -11.34
N TRP A 268 4.29 11.54 -11.37
CA TRP A 268 3.72 10.84 -10.24
C TRP A 268 4.39 9.47 -10.20
N VAL A 269 4.98 9.16 -9.08
CA VAL A 269 5.83 7.99 -8.86
C VAL A 269 5.11 7.09 -7.86
N MET A 270 4.64 5.95 -8.31
CA MET A 270 3.95 4.99 -7.44
C MET A 270 4.87 3.76 -7.25
N TYR A 271 5.45 3.65 -6.06
CA TYR A 271 5.95 2.37 -5.61
C TYR A 271 4.78 1.54 -5.14
N TYR A 272 4.77 0.27 -5.48
CA TYR A 272 3.72 -0.65 -5.10
C TYR A 272 4.28 -2.06 -5.00
N TYR A 273 3.63 -2.97 -4.29
CA TYR A 273 4.07 -4.34 -4.37
C TYR A 273 3.21 -5.15 -5.34
N GLY A 274 3.88 -6.09 -6.00
CA GLY A 274 3.26 -7.11 -6.82
C GLY A 274 3.34 -8.48 -6.15
N LEU A 275 2.24 -9.22 -6.15
CA LEU A 275 2.23 -10.65 -5.83
C LEU A 275 2.11 -11.46 -7.11
N ALA A 276 3.13 -12.26 -7.38
CA ALA A 276 3.13 -13.19 -8.51
C ALA A 276 2.36 -14.49 -8.19
N ALA A 277 2.04 -15.27 -9.23
CA ALA A 277 1.35 -16.55 -9.07
C ALA A 277 2.15 -17.58 -8.25
N ASN A 278 3.47 -17.46 -8.22
CA ASN A 278 4.35 -18.33 -7.42
C ASN A 278 4.40 -17.96 -5.92
N GLY A 279 3.54 -17.04 -5.48
CA GLY A 279 3.43 -16.61 -4.09
C GLY A 279 4.52 -15.64 -3.62
N ARG A 280 5.43 -15.16 -4.49
CA ARG A 280 6.47 -14.20 -4.09
C ARG A 280 5.99 -12.76 -4.30
N ALA A 281 6.23 -11.91 -3.31
CA ALA A 281 5.91 -10.50 -3.36
C ALA A 281 7.16 -9.61 -3.45
N ARG A 282 7.10 -8.56 -4.30
CA ARG A 282 8.20 -7.66 -4.61
C ARG A 282 7.73 -6.23 -4.70
N ASP A 283 8.59 -5.28 -4.38
CA ASP A 283 8.28 -3.89 -4.66
C ASP A 283 8.62 -3.51 -6.10
N LEU A 284 7.66 -2.91 -6.75
CA LEU A 284 7.62 -2.53 -8.16
C LEU A 284 7.43 -1.01 -8.30
N LEU A 285 7.39 -0.51 -9.53
CA LEU A 285 7.25 0.90 -9.85
C LEU A 285 6.23 1.11 -10.98
N ALA A 286 5.41 2.14 -10.84
CA ALA A 286 4.61 2.69 -11.93
C ALA A 286 4.79 4.21 -11.99
N LEU A 287 4.78 4.77 -13.19
CA LEU A 287 4.97 6.21 -13.44
C LEU A 287 3.78 6.76 -14.21
N GLY A 288 3.31 7.94 -13.81
CA GLY A 288 2.24 8.68 -14.47
C GLY A 288 2.60 10.16 -14.62
N GLU A 289 2.07 10.83 -15.63
CA GLU A 289 2.17 12.31 -15.74
C GLU A 289 1.03 13.00 -14.98
N ASP A 290 0.02 12.25 -14.61
CA ASP A 290 -1.11 12.66 -13.78
C ASP A 290 -1.44 11.58 -12.72
N PRO A 291 -2.33 11.84 -11.74
CA PRO A 291 -2.63 10.91 -10.67
C PRO A 291 -3.56 9.75 -11.05
N TYR A 292 -3.96 9.65 -12.30
CA TYR A 292 -4.98 8.70 -12.77
C TYR A 292 -4.44 7.68 -13.77
N HIS A 293 -3.37 8.00 -14.49
CA HIS A 293 -2.85 7.18 -15.58
C HIS A 293 -1.41 6.77 -15.29
N PHE A 294 -1.25 5.57 -14.77
CA PHE A 294 0.06 4.99 -14.46
C PHE A 294 0.45 3.90 -15.46
N SER A 295 1.69 3.94 -15.89
CA SER A 295 2.34 2.89 -16.68
C SER A 295 3.31 2.11 -15.79
N LYS A 296 3.14 0.79 -15.72
CA LYS A 296 4.03 -0.10 -14.98
C LYS A 296 5.42 -0.10 -15.61
N VAL A 297 6.44 0.05 -14.78
CA VAL A 297 7.83 -0.03 -15.23
C VAL A 297 8.26 -1.50 -15.23
N PRO A 298 8.87 -2.02 -16.32
CA PRO A 298 9.32 -3.41 -16.40
C PRO A 298 10.62 -3.63 -15.61
N ALA A 299 10.62 -3.29 -14.32
CA ALA A 299 11.77 -3.44 -13.44
C ALA A 299 11.29 -3.65 -12.00
N ILE A 300 12.00 -4.51 -11.27
CA ILE A 300 11.81 -4.73 -9.84
C ILE A 300 12.62 -3.66 -9.10
N MET A 301 12.00 -3.04 -8.08
CA MET A 301 12.67 -2.04 -7.24
C MET A 301 13.34 -2.70 -6.03
N ILE A 302 12.62 -3.60 -5.34
CA ILE A 302 13.17 -4.47 -4.30
C ILE A 302 12.74 -5.89 -4.62
N ASP A 303 13.70 -6.76 -4.92
CA ASP A 303 13.45 -8.19 -5.15
C ASP A 303 13.51 -8.99 -3.85
N VAL A 304 12.94 -10.16 -3.84
CA VAL A 304 13.17 -11.14 -2.78
C VAL A 304 14.65 -11.52 -2.70
N GLY A 305 15.10 -11.91 -1.52
CA GLY A 305 16.46 -12.37 -1.32
C GLY A 305 16.66 -13.84 -1.71
N PRO A 306 17.90 -14.33 -1.62
CA PRO A 306 18.19 -15.75 -1.82
C PRO A 306 17.60 -16.61 -0.70
N PRO A 307 17.51 -17.93 -0.89
CA PRO A 307 17.06 -18.84 0.16
C PRO A 307 17.85 -18.64 1.46
N GLY A 308 17.13 -18.57 2.59
CA GLY A 308 17.69 -18.33 3.92
C GLY A 308 17.89 -16.85 4.29
N SER A 309 17.56 -15.91 3.38
CA SER A 309 17.56 -14.49 3.73
C SER A 309 16.26 -14.09 4.45
N ILE A 310 16.30 -12.94 5.14
CA ILE A 310 15.14 -12.40 5.89
C ILE A 310 13.92 -12.11 5.00
N ASP A 311 14.11 -12.03 3.70
CA ASP A 311 13.13 -11.62 2.70
C ASP A 311 13.07 -12.57 1.51
N GLU A 312 13.35 -13.88 1.75
CA GLU A 312 13.33 -14.87 0.69
C GLU A 312 11.96 -15.07 0.04
N ASP A 313 10.86 -14.81 0.78
CA ASP A 313 9.50 -14.96 0.29
C ASP A 313 8.91 -13.63 -0.15
N TYR A 314 8.99 -12.58 0.70
CA TYR A 314 8.42 -11.26 0.42
C TYR A 314 9.41 -10.14 0.75
N ALA A 315 9.52 -9.20 -0.19
CA ALA A 315 10.16 -7.91 -0.03
C ALA A 315 9.17 -6.85 -0.57
N HIS A 316 8.25 -6.35 0.29
CA HIS A 316 7.03 -5.68 -0.15
C HIS A 316 6.56 -4.57 0.80
N LYS A 317 5.51 -3.82 0.41
CA LYS A 317 4.89 -2.75 1.20
C LYS A 317 5.83 -1.55 1.38
N PRO A 318 6.05 -0.79 0.30
CA PRO A 318 7.06 0.25 0.23
C PRO A 318 6.75 1.48 1.08
N SER A 319 7.78 2.04 1.71
CA SER A 319 7.79 3.40 2.25
C SER A 319 9.11 4.07 1.91
N VAL A 320 9.08 5.14 1.12
CA VAL A 320 10.28 5.76 0.57
C VAL A 320 10.42 7.20 1.04
N ILE A 321 11.63 7.56 1.49
CA ILE A 321 12.02 8.95 1.81
C ILE A 321 13.44 9.22 1.33
N SER A 322 13.83 10.50 1.28
CA SER A 322 15.22 10.90 1.01
C SER A 322 15.87 11.52 2.24
N HIS A 323 17.14 11.18 2.45
CA HIS A 323 17.97 11.79 3.48
C HIS A 323 19.40 11.99 2.95
N HIS A 324 19.92 13.22 3.05
CA HIS A 324 21.25 13.60 2.54
C HIS A 324 21.51 13.20 1.07
N GLY A 325 20.46 13.26 0.23
CA GLY A 325 20.54 12.93 -1.19
C GLY A 325 20.53 11.42 -1.49
N ASP A 326 20.35 10.57 -0.49
CA ASP A 326 20.10 9.14 -0.63
C ASP A 326 18.61 8.84 -0.51
N LEU A 327 18.10 7.90 -1.31
CA LEU A 327 16.82 7.27 -1.07
C LEU A 327 16.98 6.14 -0.05
N TYR A 328 16.02 6.08 0.86
CA TYR A 328 15.77 4.98 1.79
C TYR A 328 14.41 4.38 1.48
N HIS A 329 14.41 3.11 1.13
CA HIS A 329 13.22 2.35 0.78
C HIS A 329 13.00 1.29 1.86
N PHE A 330 12.09 1.60 2.79
CA PHE A 330 11.67 0.65 3.82
C PHE A 330 10.64 -0.31 3.21
N TYR A 331 10.73 -1.56 3.61
CA TYR A 331 9.84 -2.62 3.14
C TYR A 331 9.62 -3.68 4.22
N CYS A 332 8.51 -4.39 4.13
CA CYS A 332 8.29 -5.57 4.95
C CYS A 332 9.06 -6.76 4.36
N ALA A 333 9.93 -7.34 5.15
CA ALA A 333 10.70 -8.53 4.84
C ALA A 333 10.06 -9.76 5.45
N VAL A 334 9.82 -10.81 4.65
CA VAL A 334 9.25 -12.08 5.11
C VAL A 334 10.07 -13.23 4.53
N GLY A 335 10.49 -14.13 5.40
CA GLY A 335 11.22 -15.34 5.02
C GLY A 335 11.11 -16.43 6.06
N GLY A 336 11.58 -17.62 5.70
CA GLY A 336 11.56 -18.76 6.60
C GLY A 336 10.21 -19.47 6.67
N LYS A 337 10.14 -20.49 7.51
CA LYS A 337 8.93 -21.31 7.69
C LYS A 337 8.47 -21.26 9.13
N TRP A 338 7.14 -21.20 9.30
CA TRP A 338 6.52 -21.35 10.60
C TRP A 338 7.08 -22.60 11.35
N PRO A 339 7.41 -22.54 12.67
CA PRO A 339 7.23 -21.41 13.59
C PRO A 339 8.40 -20.41 13.63
N ASN A 340 9.43 -20.58 12.80
CA ASN A 340 10.63 -19.75 12.79
C ASN A 340 10.61 -18.74 11.63
N ASP A 341 9.42 -18.39 11.15
CA ASP A 341 9.27 -17.39 10.12
C ASP A 341 9.71 -16.00 10.62
N VAL A 342 10.33 -15.26 9.72
CA VAL A 342 10.74 -13.88 9.93
C VAL A 342 9.68 -12.98 9.28
N ARG A 343 9.15 -12.03 10.03
CA ARG A 343 8.35 -10.95 9.52
C ARG A 343 8.69 -9.66 10.27
N GLY A 344 9.25 -8.71 9.54
CA GLY A 344 9.68 -7.45 10.12
C GLY A 344 9.96 -6.41 9.05
N ILE A 345 10.47 -5.26 9.46
CA ILE A 345 10.77 -4.14 8.57
C ILE A 345 12.27 -4.09 8.31
N SER A 346 12.64 -4.01 7.04
CA SER A 346 14.01 -3.81 6.57
C SER A 346 14.09 -2.53 5.72
N VAL A 347 15.28 -2.19 5.26
CA VAL A 347 15.54 -1.01 4.44
C VAL A 347 16.56 -1.29 3.35
N ALA A 348 16.39 -0.65 2.20
CA ALA A 348 17.38 -0.56 1.15
C ALA A 348 17.68 0.91 0.83
N ARG A 349 18.84 1.21 0.27
CA ARG A 349 19.20 2.59 -0.07
C ARG A 349 19.82 2.72 -1.47
N SER A 350 19.88 3.96 -1.96
CA SER A 350 20.41 4.26 -3.30
C SER A 350 21.93 4.18 -3.44
N ARG A 351 22.68 4.27 -2.32
CA ARG A 351 24.14 4.14 -2.28
C ARG A 351 24.59 2.94 -1.42
N PRO A 352 25.77 2.38 -1.65
CA PRO A 352 26.30 1.29 -0.83
C PRO A 352 26.33 1.65 0.67
N TRP A 353 26.05 0.68 1.51
CA TRP A 353 26.31 0.80 2.95
C TRP A 353 27.82 0.91 3.17
N THR A 354 28.27 1.94 3.88
CA THR A 354 29.67 2.04 4.26
C THR A 354 29.98 0.97 5.32
N THR A 355 31.10 0.30 5.19
CA THR A 355 31.57 -0.80 6.07
C THR A 355 31.81 -0.39 7.53
N SER A 356 31.57 0.85 7.90
CA SER A 356 31.77 1.36 9.27
C SER A 356 30.58 1.21 10.21
N ILE A 357 29.64 0.30 9.94
CA ILE A 357 28.69 -0.14 10.94
C ILE A 357 29.27 -1.39 11.59
N ALA A 358 30.33 -1.17 12.35
CA ALA A 358 30.86 -2.17 13.25
C ALA A 358 30.02 -2.19 14.53
N GLY A 359 29.57 -3.38 14.88
CA GLY A 359 29.27 -3.82 16.22
C GLY A 359 27.95 -3.43 16.81
#